data_6ff2da19bf29b3f8b9e4596ed552d1d0
#
_entry.id   6ff2da19bf29b3f8b9e4596ed552d1d0
#
_cell.length_a   1.000
_cell.length_b   1.000
_cell.length_c   1.000
_cell.angle_alpha   90.00
_cell.angle_beta   90.00
_cell.angle_gamma   90.00
#
_symmetry.space_group_name_H-M   'P 1'
#
loop_
_entity.id
_entity.type
_entity.pdbx_description
1 polymer ?
#
loop_
_entity_poly.entity_id
_entity_poly.type
_entity_poly.pdbx_seq_one_letter_code
_entity_poly.pdbx_strand_id
1 'polypeptide(L)'
;MNKNIILCGVGGQGTILASKLISTAAMEKNIPVMSAETIGMAQRGGSVFSHLRMGEEIYSPMIARGTADIILGFEPGETVRMLPYLKKGGQVVVSARPVMPVTASLSGSVYDGKEMLDYLKKQVEHLQIVDTEKACEELESAKVVNLLLLGAAARSGALGLTEEDIRKAVEKRLPEKFHALNFQALPVKNILRKEYRMAGKGETGKCLHTERV
;
A
#
# COMPACT_ATOMS: atom_id res chain seq x y z
N MET A 1 7.69 7.38 17.99
CA MET A 1 7.66 7.28 16.50
C MET A 1 6.23 7.53 16.06
N ASN A 2 5.96 8.59 15.30
CA ASN A 2 4.62 8.89 14.82
C ASN A 2 4.53 8.62 13.30
N LYS A 3 3.51 7.89 12.86
CA LYS A 3 3.27 7.57 11.46
C LYS A 3 1.80 7.70 11.09
N ASN A 4 1.54 8.35 9.98
CA ASN A 4 0.23 8.50 9.37
C ASN A 4 0.20 7.69 8.07
N ILE A 5 -0.64 6.67 8.01
CA ILE A 5 -0.68 5.67 6.95
C ILE A 5 -2.07 5.67 6.32
N ILE A 6 -2.15 5.87 5.01
CA ILE A 6 -3.38 5.66 4.23
C ILE A 6 -3.26 4.33 3.51
N LEU A 7 -4.26 3.47 3.65
CA LEU A 7 -4.44 2.29 2.82
C LEU A 7 -5.64 2.53 1.91
N CYS A 8 -5.51 2.27 0.62
CA CYS A 8 -6.60 2.50 -0.32
C CYS A 8 -6.63 1.44 -1.42
N GLY A 9 -7.83 1.14 -1.89
CA GLY A 9 -8.05 0.16 -2.93
C GLY A 9 -9.52 -0.08 -3.21
N VAL A 10 -9.81 -1.20 -3.83
CA VAL A 10 -11.16 -1.65 -4.15
C VAL A 10 -11.60 -2.75 -3.18
N GLY A 11 -12.86 -2.77 -2.83
CA GLY A 11 -13.43 -3.77 -1.91
C GLY A 11 -13.12 -5.20 -2.36
N GLY A 12 -12.59 -6.00 -1.43
CA GLY A 12 -12.15 -7.38 -1.68
C GLY A 12 -10.63 -7.56 -1.80
N GLN A 13 -9.83 -6.50 -1.91
CA GLN A 13 -8.36 -6.58 -2.04
C GLN A 13 -7.61 -6.80 -0.71
N GLY A 14 -8.30 -6.79 0.44
CA GLY A 14 -7.68 -7.05 1.75
C GLY A 14 -7.05 -5.83 2.42
N THR A 15 -7.45 -4.62 2.06
CA THR A 15 -7.02 -3.35 2.70
C THR A 15 -7.28 -3.36 4.21
N ILE A 16 -8.45 -3.83 4.64
CA ILE A 16 -8.81 -3.94 6.06
C ILE A 16 -7.91 -4.93 6.80
N LEU A 17 -7.58 -6.07 6.17
CA LEU A 17 -6.67 -7.03 6.77
C LEU A 17 -5.26 -6.43 6.93
N ALA A 18 -4.78 -5.71 5.91
CA ALA A 18 -3.49 -5.03 5.98
C ALA A 18 -3.47 -3.98 7.11
N SER A 19 -4.52 -3.17 7.25
CA SER A 19 -4.67 -2.21 8.36
C SER A 19 -4.61 -2.91 9.73
N LYS A 20 -5.31 -4.04 9.88
CA LYS A 20 -5.30 -4.84 11.12
C LYS A 20 -3.94 -5.46 11.42
N LEU A 21 -3.19 -5.93 10.40
CA LEU A 21 -1.84 -6.47 10.58
C LEU A 21 -0.85 -5.39 11.03
N ILE A 22 -0.88 -4.20 10.41
CA ILE A 22 -0.07 -3.06 10.84
C ILE A 22 -0.40 -2.69 12.29
N SER A 23 -1.68 -2.58 12.62
CA SER A 23 -2.12 -2.25 13.98
C SER A 23 -1.64 -3.28 14.99
N THR A 24 -1.76 -4.58 14.68
CA THR A 24 -1.29 -5.65 15.55
C THR A 24 0.23 -5.58 15.75
N ALA A 25 1.00 -5.40 14.66
CA ALA A 25 2.45 -5.27 14.72
C ALA A 25 2.90 -4.07 15.58
N ALA A 26 2.22 -2.93 15.46
CA ALA A 26 2.51 -1.74 16.26
C ALA A 26 2.18 -1.98 17.75
N MET A 27 1.03 -2.58 18.04
CA MET A 27 0.61 -2.90 19.43
C MET A 27 1.56 -3.88 20.12
N GLU A 28 2.12 -4.87 19.40
CA GLU A 28 3.14 -5.79 19.94
C GLU A 28 4.43 -5.04 20.34
N LYS A 29 4.67 -3.88 19.76
CA LYS A 29 5.79 -2.98 20.15
C LYS A 29 5.37 -1.90 21.16
N ASN A 30 4.20 -2.02 21.76
CA ASN A 30 3.62 -1.03 22.68
C ASN A 30 3.46 0.37 22.05
N ILE A 31 3.27 0.45 20.72
CA ILE A 31 3.01 1.69 20.01
C ILE A 31 1.48 1.90 19.94
N PRO A 32 0.95 3.01 20.50
CA PRO A 32 -0.47 3.34 20.38
C PRO A 32 -0.91 3.43 18.91
N VAL A 33 -2.11 2.94 18.60
CA VAL A 33 -2.66 2.94 17.25
C VAL A 33 -4.12 3.38 17.27
N MET A 34 -4.50 4.21 16.31
CA MET A 34 -5.88 4.50 15.97
C MET A 34 -6.13 4.25 14.50
N SER A 35 -7.26 3.63 14.16
CA SER A 35 -7.67 3.42 12.78
C SER A 35 -9.13 3.83 12.56
N ALA A 36 -9.41 4.35 11.36
CA ALA A 36 -10.76 4.57 10.86
C ALA A 36 -10.85 3.97 9.46
N GLU A 37 -11.85 3.14 9.25
CA GLU A 37 -12.07 2.45 7.98
C GLU A 37 -13.33 3.01 7.31
N THR A 38 -13.20 3.42 6.05
CA THR A 38 -14.35 3.81 5.25
C THR A 38 -14.81 2.58 4.49
N ILE A 39 -15.89 1.99 4.95
CA ILE A 39 -16.56 0.89 4.26
C ILE A 39 -17.64 1.51 3.38
N GLY A 40 -17.38 1.54 2.06
CA GLY A 40 -18.38 2.00 1.10
C GLY A 40 -19.61 1.08 1.06
N MET A 41 -20.74 1.59 0.53
CA MET A 41 -21.98 0.81 0.34
C MET A 41 -21.78 -0.42 -0.55
N ALA A 42 -20.82 -0.40 -1.47
CA ALA A 42 -20.41 -1.53 -2.28
C ALA A 42 -19.22 -2.26 -1.63
N GLN A 43 -19.49 -3.34 -0.89
CA GLN A 43 -18.44 -4.16 -0.28
C GLN A 43 -17.57 -4.90 -1.31
N ARG A 44 -18.01 -4.99 -2.57
CA ARG A 44 -17.25 -5.53 -3.69
C ARG A 44 -17.24 -4.52 -4.84
N GLY A 45 -16.04 -4.18 -5.33
CA GLY A 45 -15.87 -3.27 -6.45
C GLY A 45 -15.98 -1.78 -6.15
N GLY A 46 -16.31 -1.38 -4.92
CA GLY A 46 -16.33 0.02 -4.48
C GLY A 46 -15.02 0.48 -3.87
N SER A 47 -14.78 1.80 -3.86
CA SER A 47 -13.63 2.42 -3.20
C SER A 47 -13.63 2.13 -1.70
N VAL A 48 -12.49 1.66 -1.19
CA VAL A 48 -12.26 1.41 0.25
C VAL A 48 -10.95 2.07 0.64
N PHE A 49 -10.96 2.81 1.72
CA PHE A 49 -9.74 3.35 2.29
C PHE A 49 -9.77 3.33 3.82
N SER A 50 -8.59 3.25 4.41
CA SER A 50 -8.40 3.25 5.85
C SER A 50 -7.39 4.32 6.22
N HIS A 51 -7.69 5.10 7.24
CA HIS A 51 -6.75 5.93 7.95
C HIS A 51 -6.18 5.12 9.11
N LEU A 52 -4.88 5.09 9.24
CA LEU A 52 -4.20 4.44 10.35
C LEU A 52 -3.11 5.37 10.86
N ARG A 53 -3.17 5.69 12.13
CA ARG A 53 -2.18 6.50 12.82
C ARG A 53 -1.55 5.68 13.94
N MET A 54 -0.25 5.71 14.05
CA MET A 54 0.47 5.06 15.14
C MET A 54 1.54 5.98 15.71
N GLY A 55 1.70 5.92 17.02
CA GLY A 55 2.62 6.75 17.80
C GLY A 55 1.97 7.34 19.04
N GLU A 56 2.70 8.20 19.72
CA GLU A 56 2.23 8.92 20.90
C GLU A 56 1.39 10.15 20.49
N GLU A 57 0.54 10.66 21.39
CA GLU A 57 -0.27 11.87 21.21
C GLU A 57 -1.22 11.83 20.01
N ILE A 58 -1.85 10.68 19.78
CA ILE A 58 -2.87 10.52 18.76
C ILE A 58 -4.25 10.70 19.39
N TYR A 59 -4.99 11.74 18.98
CA TYR A 59 -6.32 12.07 19.52
C TYR A 59 -7.45 11.80 18.53
N SER A 60 -7.12 11.46 17.28
CA SER A 60 -8.09 11.12 16.23
C SER A 60 -7.45 10.18 15.22
N PRO A 61 -8.19 9.19 14.71
CA PRO A 61 -7.70 8.32 13.63
C PRO A 61 -7.62 9.04 12.27
N MET A 62 -8.34 10.16 12.11
CA MET A 62 -8.40 10.87 10.83
C MET A 62 -7.08 11.57 10.51
N ILE A 63 -6.58 11.33 9.31
CA ILE A 63 -5.37 11.95 8.78
C ILE A 63 -5.77 13.17 7.98
N ALA A 64 -5.20 14.32 8.28
CA ALA A 64 -5.42 15.55 7.51
C ALA A 64 -4.74 15.46 6.14
N ARG A 65 -5.23 16.22 5.16
CA ARG A 65 -4.59 16.33 3.84
C ARG A 65 -3.17 16.85 3.99
N GLY A 66 -2.25 16.30 3.19
CA GLY A 66 -0.85 16.67 3.20
C GLY A 66 -0.04 16.18 4.40
N THR A 67 -0.57 15.23 5.21
CA THR A 67 0.12 14.76 6.42
C THR A 67 0.39 13.26 6.47
N ALA A 68 -0.03 12.49 5.47
CA ALA A 68 0.27 11.07 5.39
C ALA A 68 1.75 10.82 5.07
N ASP A 69 2.41 10.01 5.88
CA ASP A 69 3.80 9.59 5.68
C ASP A 69 3.92 8.60 4.53
N ILE A 70 2.93 7.71 4.41
CA ILE A 70 2.89 6.67 3.41
C ILE A 70 1.45 6.41 2.93
N ILE A 71 1.31 6.14 1.64
CA ILE A 71 0.10 5.59 1.04
C ILE A 71 0.39 4.19 0.52
N LEU A 72 -0.38 3.21 1.00
CA LEU A 72 -0.40 1.84 0.49
C LEU A 72 -1.58 1.69 -0.46
N GLY A 73 -1.30 1.68 -1.76
CA GLY A 73 -2.27 1.58 -2.82
C GLY A 73 -2.42 0.16 -3.35
N PHE A 74 -3.58 -0.43 -3.14
CA PHE A 74 -3.92 -1.75 -3.66
C PHE A 74 -4.38 -1.69 -5.12
N GLU A 75 -4.72 -0.48 -5.60
CA GLU A 75 -5.19 -0.19 -6.94
C GLU A 75 -4.71 1.20 -7.39
N PRO A 76 -4.23 1.36 -8.66
CA PRO A 76 -3.62 2.62 -9.12
C PRO A 76 -4.54 3.85 -9.04
N GLY A 77 -5.80 3.74 -9.49
CA GLY A 77 -6.76 4.85 -9.50
C GLY A 77 -7.14 5.29 -8.09
N GLU A 78 -7.36 4.35 -7.18
CA GLU A 78 -7.63 4.67 -5.77
C GLU A 78 -6.42 5.31 -5.09
N THR A 79 -5.20 4.92 -5.49
CA THR A 79 -3.97 5.56 -5.01
C THR A 79 -3.88 7.02 -5.44
N VAL A 80 -4.20 7.32 -6.70
CA VAL A 80 -4.26 8.70 -7.21
C VAL A 80 -5.27 9.54 -6.44
N ARG A 81 -6.44 8.97 -6.11
CA ARG A 81 -7.46 9.67 -5.30
C ARG A 81 -6.98 10.07 -3.92
N MET A 82 -6.07 9.28 -3.33
CA MET A 82 -5.54 9.53 -1.98
C MET A 82 -4.29 10.42 -1.97
N LEU A 83 -3.70 10.77 -3.12
CA LEU A 83 -2.54 11.66 -3.19
C LEU A 83 -2.69 12.99 -2.44
N PRO A 84 -3.87 13.64 -2.37
CA PRO A 84 -4.03 14.86 -1.58
C PRO A 84 -3.72 14.70 -0.08
N TYR A 85 -3.68 13.46 0.43
CA TYR A 85 -3.29 13.18 1.81
C TYR A 85 -1.79 13.04 2.01
N LEU A 86 -1.03 12.74 0.94
CA LEU A 86 0.41 12.52 1.02
C LEU A 86 1.14 13.81 1.40
N LYS A 87 2.02 13.74 2.39
CA LYS A 87 2.90 14.86 2.73
C LYS A 87 4.01 15.03 1.69
N LYS A 88 4.63 16.20 1.63
CA LYS A 88 5.84 16.42 0.83
C LYS A 88 6.94 15.46 1.27
N GLY A 89 7.57 14.77 0.31
CA GLY A 89 8.57 13.71 0.59
C GLY A 89 7.98 12.44 1.21
N GLY A 90 6.65 12.30 1.25
CA GLY A 90 5.99 11.06 1.65
C GLY A 90 6.17 9.97 0.60
N GLN A 91 5.95 8.73 1.00
CA GLN A 91 6.16 7.55 0.15
C GLN A 91 4.84 6.95 -0.34
N VAL A 92 4.85 6.42 -1.56
CA VAL A 92 3.75 5.62 -2.10
C VAL A 92 4.27 4.24 -2.48
N VAL A 93 3.60 3.21 -1.98
CA VAL A 93 3.77 1.82 -2.41
C VAL A 93 2.47 1.39 -3.07
N VAL A 94 2.50 1.02 -4.34
CA VAL A 94 1.29 0.76 -5.13
C VAL A 94 1.39 -0.54 -5.92
N SER A 95 0.29 -1.29 -5.96
CA SER A 95 0.11 -2.43 -6.86
C SER A 95 0.04 -1.93 -8.31
N ALA A 96 0.73 -2.62 -9.21
CA ALA A 96 0.61 -2.36 -10.65
C ALA A 96 -0.72 -2.85 -11.24
N ARG A 97 -1.43 -3.75 -10.54
CA ARG A 97 -2.65 -4.39 -11.03
C ARG A 97 -3.86 -3.46 -10.95
N PRO A 98 -4.47 -3.07 -12.09
CA PRO A 98 -5.71 -2.32 -12.09
C PRO A 98 -6.90 -3.22 -11.74
N VAL A 99 -7.94 -2.63 -11.15
CA VAL A 99 -9.24 -3.27 -10.96
C VAL A 99 -10.29 -2.41 -11.67
N MET A 100 -10.90 -2.96 -12.71
CA MET A 100 -11.91 -2.24 -13.48
C MET A 100 -13.11 -1.89 -12.57
N PRO A 101 -13.49 -0.62 -12.48
CA PRO A 101 -14.69 -0.22 -11.77
C PRO A 101 -15.93 -0.85 -12.40
N VAL A 102 -16.92 -1.26 -11.59
CA VAL A 102 -18.18 -1.85 -12.08
C VAL A 102 -18.89 -0.90 -13.06
N THR A 103 -18.84 0.40 -12.80
CA THR A 103 -19.40 1.43 -13.69
C THR A 103 -18.70 1.52 -15.04
N ALA A 104 -17.39 1.27 -15.10
CA ALA A 104 -16.63 1.27 -16.35
C ALA A 104 -16.99 0.07 -17.23
N SER A 105 -17.27 -1.09 -16.65
CA SER A 105 -17.72 -2.27 -17.39
C SER A 105 -19.08 -2.07 -18.07
N LEU A 106 -19.93 -1.20 -17.50
CA LEU A 106 -21.22 -0.84 -18.08
C LEU A 106 -21.12 0.18 -19.23
N SER A 107 -20.08 1.02 -19.23
CA SER A 107 -19.86 2.05 -20.26
C SER A 107 -19.01 1.59 -21.44
N GLY A 108 -18.51 0.34 -21.43
CA GLY A 108 -17.60 -0.18 -22.46
C GLY A 108 -16.21 0.49 -22.44
N SER A 109 -15.88 1.27 -21.43
CA SER A 109 -14.57 1.89 -21.30
C SER A 109 -13.51 0.88 -20.88
N VAL A 110 -12.30 1.01 -21.45
CA VAL A 110 -11.14 0.20 -21.07
C VAL A 110 -10.35 0.94 -20.00
N TYR A 111 -10.10 0.28 -18.87
CA TYR A 111 -9.24 0.80 -17.81
C TYR A 111 -8.09 -0.17 -17.57
N ASP A 112 -6.86 0.23 -17.90
CA ASP A 112 -5.64 -0.57 -17.75
C ASP A 112 -4.69 -0.03 -16.66
N GLY A 113 -5.06 1.05 -15.99
CA GLY A 113 -4.30 1.66 -14.89
C GLY A 113 -3.00 2.38 -15.31
N LYS A 114 -2.60 2.33 -16.57
CA LYS A 114 -1.33 2.93 -17.03
C LYS A 114 -1.28 4.43 -16.81
N GLU A 115 -2.34 5.14 -17.18
CA GLU A 115 -2.41 6.60 -16.98
C GLU A 115 -2.25 6.98 -15.50
N MET A 116 -2.84 6.20 -14.60
CA MET A 116 -2.74 6.43 -13.16
C MET A 116 -1.32 6.18 -12.65
N LEU A 117 -0.68 5.10 -13.10
CA LEU A 117 0.72 4.82 -12.75
C LEU A 117 1.67 5.89 -13.31
N ASP A 118 1.45 6.35 -14.53
CA ASP A 118 2.26 7.42 -15.13
C ASP A 118 2.03 8.77 -14.44
N TYR A 119 0.82 9.03 -13.96
CA TYR A 119 0.54 10.19 -13.13
C TYR A 119 1.28 10.09 -11.79
N LEU A 120 1.26 8.93 -11.12
CA LEU A 120 1.99 8.70 -9.87
C LEU A 120 3.50 8.91 -10.05
N LYS A 121 4.10 8.41 -11.14
CA LYS A 121 5.52 8.62 -11.45
C LYS A 121 5.91 10.09 -11.59
N LYS A 122 4.98 10.93 -12.05
CA LYS A 122 5.20 12.39 -12.23
C LYS A 122 4.98 13.19 -10.95
N GLN A 123 4.14 12.70 -10.03
CA GLN A 123 3.71 13.46 -8.86
C GLN A 123 4.40 13.02 -7.56
N VAL A 124 4.88 11.79 -7.49
CA VAL A 124 5.39 11.19 -6.25
C VAL A 124 6.91 11.09 -6.31
N GLU A 125 7.57 11.69 -5.31
CA GLU A 125 9.04 11.71 -5.20
C GLU A 125 9.60 10.33 -4.83
N HIS A 126 8.91 9.60 -3.93
CA HIS A 126 9.31 8.27 -3.47
C HIS A 126 8.19 7.27 -3.81
N LEU A 127 8.25 6.72 -5.02
CA LEU A 127 7.27 5.79 -5.54
C LEU A 127 7.85 4.39 -5.71
N GLN A 128 7.15 3.40 -5.17
CA GLN A 128 7.44 1.99 -5.36
C GLN A 128 6.25 1.30 -6.01
N ILE A 129 6.44 0.76 -7.21
CA ILE A 129 5.42 0.01 -7.95
C ILE A 129 5.71 -1.48 -7.81
N VAL A 130 4.74 -2.24 -7.28
CA VAL A 130 4.84 -3.68 -7.03
C VAL A 130 4.06 -4.44 -8.09
N ASP A 131 4.70 -5.38 -8.78
CA ASP A 131 4.04 -6.29 -9.72
C ASP A 131 3.33 -7.42 -8.97
N THR A 132 2.16 -7.09 -8.43
CA THR A 132 1.39 -8.04 -7.63
C THR A 132 0.75 -9.15 -8.47
N GLU A 133 0.59 -8.95 -9.77
CA GLU A 133 0.02 -9.96 -10.67
C GLU A 133 0.99 -11.12 -10.83
N LYS A 134 2.22 -10.83 -11.23
CA LYS A 134 3.28 -11.84 -11.33
C LYS A 134 3.49 -12.60 -10.02
N ALA A 135 3.50 -11.88 -8.88
CA ALA A 135 3.64 -12.53 -7.58
C ALA A 135 2.47 -13.45 -7.24
N CYS A 136 1.25 -13.06 -7.58
CA CYS A 136 0.06 -13.89 -7.36
C CYS A 136 0.07 -15.13 -8.25
N GLU A 137 0.60 -15.05 -9.47
CA GLU A 137 0.79 -16.19 -10.36
C GLU A 137 1.83 -17.17 -9.78
N GLU A 138 2.99 -16.66 -9.37
CA GLU A 138 4.07 -17.48 -8.76
C GLU A 138 3.63 -18.17 -7.46
N LEU A 139 2.78 -17.53 -6.66
CA LEU A 139 2.26 -18.06 -5.41
C LEU A 139 0.90 -18.77 -5.55
N GLU A 140 0.39 -18.88 -6.78
CA GLU A 140 -0.91 -19.48 -7.10
C GLU A 140 -2.08 -18.95 -6.23
N SER A 141 -1.98 -17.68 -5.79
CA SER A 141 -2.95 -17.09 -4.89
C SER A 141 -3.09 -15.58 -5.04
N ALA A 142 -4.30 -15.11 -5.37
CA ALA A 142 -4.62 -13.68 -5.36
C ALA A 142 -4.81 -13.10 -3.95
N LYS A 143 -4.84 -13.93 -2.90
CA LYS A 143 -5.12 -13.50 -1.52
C LYS A 143 -3.90 -12.91 -0.80
N VAL A 144 -2.73 -12.92 -1.44
CA VAL A 144 -1.46 -12.46 -0.84
C VAL A 144 -1.08 -11.01 -1.18
N VAL A 145 -1.87 -10.32 -2.00
CA VAL A 145 -1.58 -8.94 -2.43
C VAL A 145 -1.33 -8.01 -1.25
N ASN A 146 -2.09 -8.15 -0.18
CA ASN A 146 -1.93 -7.38 1.04
C ASN A 146 -0.55 -7.59 1.68
N LEU A 147 -0.06 -8.84 1.77
CA LEU A 147 1.24 -9.14 2.34
C LEU A 147 2.39 -8.71 1.42
N LEU A 148 2.22 -8.80 0.09
CA LEU A 148 3.18 -8.29 -0.88
C LEU A 148 3.43 -6.79 -0.69
N LEU A 149 2.36 -6.01 -0.59
CA LEU A 149 2.43 -4.56 -0.37
C LEU A 149 2.98 -4.20 1.02
N LEU A 150 2.57 -4.93 2.06
CA LEU A 150 3.11 -4.76 3.42
C LEU A 150 4.60 -5.07 3.50
N GLY A 151 5.05 -6.16 2.88
CA GLY A 151 6.47 -6.50 2.80
C GLY A 151 7.29 -5.42 2.06
N ALA A 152 6.78 -4.91 0.93
CA ALA A 152 7.41 -3.82 0.21
C ALA A 152 7.50 -2.55 1.08
N ALA A 153 6.42 -2.19 1.78
CA ALA A 153 6.38 -1.03 2.65
C ALA A 153 7.28 -1.17 3.90
N ALA A 154 7.37 -2.36 4.48
CA ALA A 154 8.27 -2.63 5.61
C ALA A 154 9.74 -2.46 5.19
N ARG A 155 10.12 -3.03 4.03
CA ARG A 155 11.50 -2.90 3.51
C ARG A 155 11.89 -1.46 3.18
N SER A 156 10.97 -0.65 2.73
CA SER A 156 11.25 0.77 2.43
C SER A 156 11.58 1.58 3.69
N GLY A 157 11.28 1.04 4.88
CA GLY A 157 11.43 1.74 6.16
C GLY A 157 10.37 2.81 6.43
N ALA A 158 9.53 3.15 5.44
CA ALA A 158 8.52 4.20 5.59
C ALA A 158 7.42 3.83 6.59
N LEU A 159 7.13 2.54 6.70
CA LEU A 159 6.13 2.02 7.63
C LEU A 159 6.57 2.14 9.10
N GLY A 160 7.89 2.13 9.36
CA GLY A 160 8.45 2.14 10.71
C GLY A 160 8.29 0.80 11.47
N LEU A 161 7.84 -0.23 10.77
CA LEU A 161 7.75 -1.62 11.20
C LEU A 161 8.60 -2.49 10.28
N THR A 162 9.18 -3.55 10.81
CA THR A 162 9.99 -4.51 10.06
C THR A 162 9.12 -5.62 9.47
N GLU A 163 9.68 -6.39 8.52
CA GLU A 163 9.02 -7.60 8.01
C GLU A 163 8.75 -8.62 9.13
N GLU A 164 9.67 -8.71 10.11
CA GLU A 164 9.51 -9.59 11.26
C GLU A 164 8.35 -9.14 12.18
N ASP A 165 8.14 -7.83 12.35
CA ASP A 165 6.99 -7.31 13.09
C ASP A 165 5.67 -7.69 12.39
N ILE A 166 5.64 -7.62 11.05
CA ILE A 166 4.47 -8.04 10.25
C ILE A 166 4.28 -9.56 10.32
N ARG A 167 5.36 -10.35 10.28
CA ARG A 167 5.30 -11.81 10.42
C ARG A 167 4.63 -12.21 11.73
N LYS A 168 5.06 -11.65 12.87
CA LYS A 168 4.46 -11.89 14.19
C LYS A 168 2.97 -11.51 14.23
N ALA A 169 2.62 -10.41 13.56
CA ALA A 169 1.22 -10.01 13.46
C ALA A 169 0.38 -11.00 12.64
N VAL A 170 0.94 -11.60 11.59
CA VAL A 170 0.31 -12.68 10.81
C VAL A 170 0.08 -13.91 11.69
N GLU A 171 1.09 -14.35 12.44
CA GLU A 171 1.00 -15.51 13.36
C GLU A 171 -0.11 -15.31 14.39
N LYS A 172 -0.21 -14.12 14.94
CA LYS A 172 -1.22 -13.78 15.97
C LYS A 172 -2.64 -13.64 15.40
N ARG A 173 -2.77 -13.19 14.16
CA ARG A 173 -4.05 -12.74 13.60
C ARG A 173 -4.70 -13.74 12.66
N LEU A 174 -3.91 -14.54 11.96
CA LEU A 174 -4.39 -15.47 10.96
C LEU A 174 -4.32 -16.92 11.47
N PRO A 175 -5.27 -17.78 11.06
CA PRO A 175 -5.17 -19.21 11.31
C PRO A 175 -3.88 -19.80 10.71
N GLU A 176 -3.27 -20.77 11.41
CA GLU A 176 -2.00 -21.40 11.08
C GLU A 176 -1.91 -21.89 9.62
N LYS A 177 -3.01 -22.45 9.09
CA LYS A 177 -3.10 -22.93 7.69
C LYS A 177 -2.77 -21.85 6.63
N PHE A 178 -2.81 -20.57 6.99
CA PHE A 178 -2.49 -19.47 6.08
C PHE A 178 -1.07 -18.93 6.28
N HIS A 179 -0.35 -19.34 7.33
CA HIS A 179 0.95 -18.77 7.66
C HIS A 179 1.98 -19.02 6.57
N ALA A 180 2.15 -20.26 6.10
CA ALA A 180 3.14 -20.63 5.11
C ALA A 180 3.06 -19.76 3.84
N LEU A 181 1.84 -19.63 3.28
CA LEU A 181 1.60 -18.82 2.09
C LEU A 181 1.90 -17.32 2.31
N ASN A 182 1.44 -16.77 3.44
CA ASN A 182 1.66 -15.38 3.77
C ASN A 182 3.13 -15.07 4.05
N PHE A 183 3.88 -16.01 4.63
CA PHE A 183 5.31 -15.87 4.87
C PHE A 183 6.14 -15.92 3.58
N GLN A 184 5.69 -16.63 2.56
CA GLN A 184 6.30 -16.60 1.24
C GLN A 184 6.07 -15.27 0.50
N ALA A 185 4.95 -14.61 0.77
CA ALA A 185 4.61 -13.34 0.17
C ALA A 185 5.34 -12.13 0.78
N LEU A 186 5.75 -12.19 2.06
CA LEU A 186 6.41 -11.07 2.74
C LEU A 186 7.78 -10.67 2.14
N PRO A 187 8.73 -11.61 1.90
CA PRO A 187 10.07 -11.29 1.41
C PRO A 187 10.16 -11.22 -0.12
N VAL A 188 9.28 -10.45 -0.75
CA VAL A 188 9.24 -10.36 -2.22
C VAL A 188 10.47 -9.64 -2.76
N LYS A 189 11.56 -10.38 -3.03
CA LYS A 189 12.83 -9.82 -3.54
C LYS A 189 12.77 -9.46 -5.03
N ASN A 190 11.95 -10.12 -5.86
CA ASN A 190 12.02 -10.05 -7.34
C ASN A 190 10.82 -9.37 -8.03
N ILE A 191 9.88 -8.77 -7.28
CA ILE A 191 8.61 -8.27 -7.81
C ILE A 191 8.51 -6.74 -7.78
N LEU A 192 9.59 -6.07 -7.38
CA LEU A 192 9.68 -4.62 -7.48
C LEU A 192 9.92 -4.24 -8.95
N ARG A 193 8.91 -3.70 -9.62
CA ARG A 193 9.08 -3.20 -10.98
C ARG A 193 10.07 -2.05 -11.06
N LYS A 194 10.10 -1.12 -10.11
CA LYS A 194 11.09 -0.01 -10.03
C LYS A 194 10.83 0.86 -8.79
N GLU A 195 11.91 1.33 -8.17
CA GLU A 195 11.88 2.50 -7.30
C GLU A 195 12.10 3.75 -8.15
N TYR A 196 11.15 4.67 -8.10
CA TYR A 196 11.29 5.97 -8.78
C TYR A 196 11.65 7.01 -7.72
N ARG A 197 12.79 7.69 -7.92
CA ARG A 197 13.14 8.90 -7.19
C ARG A 197 13.15 10.05 -8.19
N MET A 198 12.34 11.08 -7.95
CA MET A 198 12.45 12.29 -8.74
C MET A 198 13.75 13.02 -8.35
N ALA A 199 14.57 13.35 -9.32
CA ALA A 199 15.68 14.28 -9.11
C ALA A 199 15.10 15.62 -8.63
N GLY A 200 15.67 16.17 -7.56
CA GLY A 200 15.24 17.46 -7.01
C GLY A 200 15.10 18.52 -8.10
N LYS A 201 14.12 19.41 -7.98
CA LYS A 201 13.90 20.53 -8.90
C LYS A 201 15.16 21.43 -8.94
N GLY A 202 16.09 21.12 -9.81
CA GLY A 202 17.36 21.86 -9.96
C GLY A 202 18.23 21.34 -11.10
N GLU A 203 18.01 20.12 -11.57
CA GLU A 203 18.74 19.57 -12.71
C GLU A 203 17.78 18.96 -13.72
N THR A 204 17.95 19.38 -14.98
CA THR A 204 17.15 18.99 -16.14
C THR A 204 16.99 17.47 -16.24
N GLY A 205 15.78 17.00 -15.98
CA GLY A 205 15.11 15.83 -16.52
C GLY A 205 15.91 14.58 -16.87
N LYS A 206 16.65 13.95 -15.94
CA LYS A 206 17.12 12.59 -16.10
C LYS A 206 16.59 11.72 -14.95
N CYS A 207 15.66 10.83 -15.26
CA CYS A 207 15.22 9.77 -14.37
C CYS A 207 16.41 8.84 -14.07
N LEU A 208 16.93 8.84 -12.84
CA LEU A 208 17.96 7.91 -12.42
C LEU A 208 17.31 6.54 -12.18
N HIS A 209 17.59 5.60 -13.07
CA HIS A 209 17.28 4.19 -12.88
C HIS A 209 18.32 3.59 -11.94
N THR A 210 17.91 3.25 -10.72
CA THR A 210 18.71 2.36 -9.87
C THR A 210 18.12 0.95 -9.97
N GLU A 211 18.69 0.13 -10.84
CA GLU A 211 18.52 -1.31 -10.79
C GLU A 211 19.38 -1.83 -9.64
N ARG A 212 18.73 -2.40 -8.62
CA ARG A 212 19.41 -3.31 -7.69
C ARG A 212 18.94 -4.71 -8.00
N VAL A 213 19.89 -5.51 -8.45
CA VAL A 213 19.84 -6.96 -8.62
C VAL A 213 19.57 -7.66 -7.29
#